data_1021cfe3e74670c3546560f52f9d2014
#
_entry.id   1021cfe3e74670c3546560f52f9d2014
#
_cell.length_a   1.000
_cell.length_b   1.000
_cell.length_c   1.000
_cell.angle_alpha   90.00
_cell.angle_beta   90.00
_cell.angle_gamma   90.00
#
_symmetry.space_group_name_H-M   'P 1'
#
loop_
_entity.id
_entity.type
_entity.pdbx_description
1 polymer ?
#
loop_
_entity_poly.entity_id
_entity_poly.type
_entity_poly.pdbx_seq_one_letter_code
_entity_poly.pdbx_strand_id
1 'polypeptide(L)'
;MIKRILSTVSLALMASVIVLGQQPKWAKKAAKSVFTLKTFSTDGSMLASTNGFFVTSDGVAVSNFSPFRGAVRAVAIDADGKEWPVVSVMGANDMYDLVKFRVGVKKAAALEAASNPASDGSVLWLLPYAAKKVPTCVSGTVDKAEKVSGDYTYYTLKMKSMKSNVCCPLLNDEGQVVAMLQQPASDNDSIDYAVSSLFAANLKLSGLSINDPILKSTKIKKDLPDDLNQAVLTLYVAPSVLDSTDYEVLMNDFITKFPQAPDGYTAKAQWAVRNNQFAQADSYMGQVLKVSDKKDEAHFSYAKLIFQKEVYKSDVAYTPWTFDKAVEEADAAYAANPLPAYHELKAQIRYAQKRYAEAFELYSELSTTPMRSAD
;
A
#
# COMPACT_ATOMS: atom_id res chain seq x y z
N MET A 1 75.43 44.21 32.40
CA MET A 1 75.22 43.24 31.28
C MET A 1 73.96 42.50 31.54
N ILE A 2 72.89 42.99 30.92
CA ILE A 2 71.54 42.46 31.11
C ILE A 2 71.19 41.57 29.88
N LYS A 3 71.15 40.25 30.10
CA LYS A 3 70.75 39.32 29.08
C LYS A 3 69.19 39.31 29.03
N ARG A 4 68.62 39.80 27.92
CA ARG A 4 67.21 39.69 27.61
C ARG A 4 66.93 38.24 27.23
N ILE A 5 66.03 37.62 28.00
CA ILE A 5 65.44 36.33 27.66
C ILE A 5 64.13 36.71 26.96
N LEU A 6 64.02 36.54 25.61
CA LEU A 6 62.80 36.56 24.86
C LEU A 6 62.09 35.26 25.10
N SER A 7 60.96 35.30 25.83
CA SER A 7 60.04 34.21 25.96
C SER A 7 59.05 34.30 24.81
N THR A 8 59.19 33.44 23.80
CA THR A 8 58.21 33.29 22.74
C THR A 8 57.07 32.47 23.27
N VAL A 9 55.98 33.12 23.65
CA VAL A 9 54.69 32.46 23.90
C VAL A 9 54.08 32.14 22.54
N SER A 10 54.18 30.91 22.14
CA SER A 10 53.44 30.36 21.00
C SER A 10 51.98 30.25 21.40
N LEU A 11 51.17 31.24 21.00
CA LEU A 11 49.72 31.20 21.07
C LEU A 11 49.25 30.22 20.01
N ALA A 12 49.05 28.95 20.38
CA ALA A 12 48.34 28.00 19.52
C ALA A 12 46.87 28.42 19.42
N LEU A 13 46.57 29.23 18.41
CA LEU A 13 45.22 29.45 17.98
C LEU A 13 44.69 28.09 17.45
N MET A 14 43.96 27.36 18.29
CA MET A 14 43.08 26.30 17.80
C MET A 14 41.96 27.02 16.99
N ALA A 15 42.24 27.30 15.74
CA ALA A 15 41.20 27.55 14.76
C ALA A 15 40.45 26.24 14.64
N SER A 16 39.28 26.16 15.28
CA SER A 16 38.25 25.20 14.93
C SER A 16 37.87 25.55 13.49
N VAL A 17 38.57 24.97 12.54
CA VAL A 17 38.18 24.97 11.15
C VAL A 17 36.84 24.21 11.14
N ILE A 18 35.74 24.96 11.11
CA ILE A 18 34.51 24.44 10.59
C ILE A 18 34.85 24.10 9.14
N VAL A 19 35.24 22.86 8.92
CA VAL A 19 35.33 22.31 7.58
C VAL A 19 33.90 22.35 7.07
N LEU A 20 33.58 23.44 6.36
CA LEU A 20 32.49 23.44 5.41
C LEU A 20 32.89 22.43 4.36
N GLY A 21 32.68 21.14 4.68
CA GLY A 21 32.98 20.03 3.82
C GLY A 21 32.34 20.30 2.47
N GLN A 22 33.11 20.09 1.42
CA GLN A 22 32.64 20.28 0.07
C GLN A 22 31.33 19.52 -0.09
N GLN A 23 30.22 20.23 -0.39
CA GLN A 23 28.91 19.62 -0.51
C GLN A 23 28.95 18.48 -1.52
N PRO A 24 28.30 17.33 -1.24
CA PRO A 24 28.31 16.18 -2.13
C PRO A 24 27.81 16.57 -3.53
N LYS A 25 28.50 16.10 -4.58
CA LYS A 25 28.16 16.44 -5.96
C LYS A 25 26.74 16.04 -6.35
N TRP A 26 26.23 14.97 -5.73
CA TRP A 26 24.87 14.48 -5.97
C TRP A 26 23.79 15.31 -5.24
N ALA A 27 24.12 16.13 -4.25
CA ALA A 27 23.14 16.83 -3.41
C ALA A 27 22.08 17.63 -4.19
N LYS A 28 22.49 18.35 -5.23
CA LYS A 28 21.57 19.13 -6.10
C LYS A 28 20.58 18.25 -6.85
N LYS A 29 21.00 17.07 -7.32
CA LYS A 29 20.12 16.11 -8.03
C LYS A 29 19.19 15.43 -7.03
N ALA A 30 19.73 14.94 -5.92
CA ALA A 30 19.01 14.22 -4.89
C ALA A 30 17.98 15.09 -4.16
N ALA A 31 18.22 16.41 -4.04
CA ALA A 31 17.28 17.35 -3.44
C ALA A 31 15.86 17.33 -4.04
N LYS A 32 15.74 16.98 -5.31
CA LYS A 32 14.43 16.85 -5.98
C LYS A 32 13.60 15.67 -5.49
N SER A 33 14.22 14.74 -4.78
CA SER A 33 13.56 13.56 -4.22
C SER A 33 12.92 13.82 -2.87
N VAL A 34 13.31 14.91 -2.19
CA VAL A 34 12.83 15.24 -0.84
C VAL A 34 11.71 16.27 -0.94
N PHE A 35 10.67 16.08 -0.15
CA PHE A 35 9.52 16.97 -0.10
C PHE A 35 9.09 17.23 1.35
N THR A 36 8.30 18.30 1.55
CA THR A 36 7.56 18.51 2.79
C THR A 36 6.18 17.87 2.66
N LEU A 37 5.79 17.09 3.66
CA LEU A 37 4.49 16.46 3.77
C LEU A 37 3.61 17.25 4.73
N LYS A 38 2.39 17.58 4.32
CA LYS A 38 1.36 18.19 5.19
C LYS A 38 0.14 17.29 5.24
N THR A 39 -0.42 17.10 6.42
CA THR A 39 -1.64 16.31 6.64
C THR A 39 -2.75 17.18 7.20
N PHE A 40 -4.01 16.84 6.89
CA PHE A 40 -5.19 17.65 7.19
C PHE A 40 -6.31 16.79 7.78
N SER A 41 -7.02 17.37 8.74
CA SER A 41 -8.23 16.81 9.36
C SER A 41 -9.47 17.05 8.49
N THR A 42 -10.61 16.52 8.94
CA THR A 42 -11.92 16.61 8.25
C THR A 42 -12.41 18.05 8.10
N ASP A 43 -12.10 18.94 9.05
CA ASP A 43 -12.44 20.36 8.99
C ASP A 43 -11.47 21.19 8.11
N GLY A 44 -10.47 20.53 7.52
CA GLY A 44 -9.46 21.14 6.66
C GLY A 44 -8.28 21.77 7.41
N SER A 45 -8.25 21.71 8.74
CA SER A 45 -7.11 22.20 9.52
C SER A 45 -5.88 21.31 9.33
N MET A 46 -4.70 21.92 9.33
CA MET A 46 -3.43 21.21 9.22
C MET A 46 -3.13 20.50 10.54
N LEU A 47 -3.00 19.16 10.49
CA LEU A 47 -2.64 18.32 11.63
C LEU A 47 -1.14 18.35 11.91
N ALA A 48 -0.34 18.18 10.85
CA ALA A 48 1.11 18.11 10.98
C ALA A 48 1.81 18.55 9.69
N SER A 49 3.09 18.93 9.85
CA SER A 49 4.03 19.12 8.75
C SER A 49 5.32 18.38 9.09
N THR A 50 5.79 17.54 8.16
CA THR A 50 7.01 16.74 8.28
C THR A 50 7.68 16.66 6.91
N ASN A 51 8.67 15.80 6.72
CA ASN A 51 9.27 15.55 5.41
C ASN A 51 9.05 14.11 4.96
N GLY A 52 9.46 13.84 3.75
CA GLY A 52 9.52 12.53 3.16
C GLY A 52 10.35 12.55 1.89
N PHE A 53 10.56 11.39 1.31
CA PHE A 53 11.29 11.30 0.06
C PHE A 53 10.75 10.17 -0.83
N PHE A 54 10.93 10.36 -2.13
CA PHE A 54 10.53 9.37 -3.13
C PHE A 54 11.55 8.23 -3.20
N VAL A 55 11.04 7.01 -3.20
CA VAL A 55 11.81 5.76 -3.33
C VAL A 55 11.62 5.10 -4.69
N THR A 56 10.60 5.51 -5.46
CA THR A 56 10.38 5.08 -6.85
C THR A 56 9.98 6.25 -7.75
N SER A 57 10.25 6.12 -9.04
CA SER A 57 9.93 7.17 -10.02
C SER A 57 8.43 7.32 -10.33
N ASP A 58 7.60 6.34 -9.96
CA ASP A 58 6.14 6.36 -10.10
C ASP A 58 5.42 6.95 -8.88
N GLY A 59 6.17 7.59 -7.96
CA GLY A 59 5.63 8.37 -6.86
C GLY A 59 5.46 7.62 -5.55
N VAL A 60 6.04 6.40 -5.39
CA VAL A 60 6.08 5.78 -4.05
C VAL A 60 7.09 6.52 -3.18
N ALA A 61 6.66 6.82 -1.96
CA ALA A 61 7.40 7.63 -1.01
C ALA A 61 7.29 7.08 0.41
N VAL A 62 8.21 7.50 1.27
CA VAL A 62 8.27 7.12 2.68
C VAL A 62 8.35 8.36 3.59
N SER A 63 7.80 8.22 4.80
CA SER A 63 7.82 9.23 5.86
C SER A 63 7.49 8.56 7.20
N ASN A 64 7.29 9.37 8.25
CA ASN A 64 6.74 8.89 9.51
C ASN A 64 5.20 8.78 9.46
N PHE A 65 4.65 7.82 10.21
CA PHE A 65 3.21 7.53 10.22
C PHE A 65 2.40 8.46 11.13
N SER A 66 2.98 8.93 12.24
CA SER A 66 2.27 9.76 13.23
C SER A 66 1.46 10.91 12.63
N PRO A 67 1.93 11.65 11.61
CA PRO A 67 1.15 12.70 10.95
C PRO A 67 -0.10 12.20 10.21
N PHE A 68 -0.17 10.93 9.89
CA PHE A 68 -1.33 10.36 9.19
C PHE A 68 -2.50 10.03 10.13
N ARG A 69 -2.28 9.98 11.45
CA ARG A 69 -3.33 9.68 12.42
C ARG A 69 -4.38 10.80 12.41
N GLY A 70 -5.63 10.42 12.22
CA GLY A 70 -6.76 11.35 12.08
C GLY A 70 -6.80 12.10 10.74
N ALA A 71 -5.81 11.93 9.86
CA ALA A 71 -5.77 12.61 8.58
C ALA A 71 -6.79 12.03 7.59
N VAL A 72 -7.48 12.93 6.88
CA VAL A 72 -8.36 12.60 5.75
C VAL A 72 -7.71 12.92 4.42
N ARG A 73 -6.69 13.78 4.43
CA ARG A 73 -5.96 14.23 3.25
C ARG A 73 -4.51 14.55 3.61
N ALA A 74 -3.61 14.28 2.66
CA ALA A 74 -2.23 14.73 2.77
C ALA A 74 -1.72 15.24 1.41
N VAL A 75 -0.75 16.15 1.43
CA VAL A 75 -0.08 16.69 0.26
C VAL A 75 1.43 16.67 0.45
N ALA A 76 2.15 16.30 -0.60
CA ALA A 76 3.59 16.44 -0.70
C ALA A 76 3.91 17.74 -1.45
N ILE A 77 4.79 18.58 -0.89
CA ILE A 77 5.26 19.82 -1.50
C ILE A 77 6.69 19.58 -1.95
N ASP A 78 6.90 19.51 -3.25
CA ASP A 78 8.20 19.23 -3.84
C ASP A 78 9.21 20.39 -3.71
N ALA A 79 10.45 20.16 -4.16
CA ALA A 79 11.50 21.17 -4.08
C ALA A 79 11.21 22.44 -4.90
N ASP A 80 10.32 22.37 -5.89
CA ASP A 80 9.87 23.54 -6.69
C ASP A 80 8.70 24.27 -6.02
N GLY A 81 8.17 23.74 -4.91
CA GLY A 81 7.05 24.29 -4.17
C GLY A 81 5.68 23.87 -4.72
N LYS A 82 5.64 22.89 -5.62
CA LYS A 82 4.40 22.38 -6.17
C LYS A 82 3.78 21.33 -5.23
N GLU A 83 2.46 21.44 -5.05
CA GLU A 83 1.69 20.50 -4.25
C GLU A 83 1.20 19.31 -5.07
N TRP A 84 1.34 18.11 -4.50
CA TRP A 84 0.91 16.85 -5.05
C TRP A 84 0.09 16.07 -4.03
N PRO A 85 -1.09 15.55 -4.38
CA PRO A 85 -1.90 14.79 -3.43
C PRO A 85 -1.23 13.47 -3.07
N VAL A 86 -1.35 13.06 -1.81
CA VAL A 86 -1.15 11.67 -1.41
C VAL A 86 -2.40 10.89 -1.83
N VAL A 87 -2.19 9.85 -2.64
CA VAL A 87 -3.28 9.06 -3.26
C VAL A 87 -3.71 7.92 -2.36
N SER A 88 -2.74 7.19 -1.80
CA SER A 88 -3.01 6.01 -0.98
C SER A 88 -1.87 5.70 -0.02
N VAL A 89 -2.20 5.03 1.10
CA VAL A 89 -1.24 4.43 2.03
C VAL A 89 -1.00 2.99 1.58
N MET A 90 0.27 2.59 1.49
CA MET A 90 0.74 1.30 0.99
C MET A 90 1.32 0.40 2.09
N GLY A 91 1.42 0.90 3.31
CA GLY A 91 1.89 0.17 4.49
C GLY A 91 2.29 1.12 5.60
N ALA A 92 2.18 0.66 6.84
CA ALA A 92 2.59 1.41 8.02
C ALA A 92 3.22 0.48 9.06
N ASN A 93 4.08 1.05 9.90
CA ASN A 93 4.64 0.39 11.07
C ASN A 93 4.64 1.38 12.24
N ASP A 94 3.92 1.04 13.30
CA ASP A 94 3.74 1.93 14.45
C ASP A 94 4.97 1.96 15.37
N MET A 95 5.65 0.84 15.52
CA MET A 95 6.78 0.72 16.43
C MET A 95 7.95 1.63 16.04
N TYR A 96 8.20 1.76 14.73
CA TYR A 96 9.27 2.61 14.19
C TYR A 96 8.72 3.88 13.53
N ASP A 97 7.42 4.16 13.70
CA ASP A 97 6.74 5.32 13.13
C ASP A 97 6.99 5.50 11.63
N LEU A 98 6.74 4.44 10.83
CA LEU A 98 7.02 4.43 9.39
C LEU A 98 5.74 4.33 8.58
N VAL A 99 5.71 5.00 7.44
CA VAL A 99 4.66 4.87 6.43
C VAL A 99 5.24 4.84 5.02
N LYS A 100 4.71 3.96 4.20
CA LYS A 100 4.88 3.97 2.74
C LYS A 100 3.56 4.38 2.10
N PHE A 101 3.62 5.28 1.14
CA PHE A 101 2.44 5.84 0.48
C PHE A 101 2.74 6.25 -0.96
N ARG A 102 1.69 6.45 -1.73
CA ARG A 102 1.77 6.91 -3.12
C ARG A 102 1.38 8.37 -3.22
N VAL A 103 2.21 9.14 -3.91
CA VAL A 103 1.96 10.54 -4.27
C VAL A 103 1.55 10.60 -5.74
N GLY A 104 0.56 11.42 -6.08
CA GLY A 104 -0.03 11.55 -7.42
C GLY A 104 0.83 12.32 -8.42
N VAL A 105 2.13 12.02 -8.48
CA VAL A 105 3.06 12.61 -9.45
C VAL A 105 3.15 11.74 -10.70
N LYS A 106 3.31 12.35 -11.88
CA LYS A 106 3.53 11.59 -13.12
C LYS A 106 4.92 10.95 -13.17
N LYS A 107 5.92 11.64 -12.63
CA LYS A 107 7.30 11.19 -12.54
C LYS A 107 8.00 11.90 -11.40
N ALA A 108 8.52 11.14 -10.45
CA ALA A 108 9.31 11.61 -9.33
C ALA A 108 10.82 11.43 -9.58
N ALA A 109 11.62 12.29 -8.99
CA ALA A 109 13.02 11.99 -8.77
C ALA A 109 13.09 11.06 -7.56
N ALA A 110 13.50 9.81 -7.77
CA ALA A 110 13.62 8.82 -6.69
C ALA A 110 15.06 8.71 -6.21
N LEU A 111 15.25 8.43 -4.92
CA LEU A 111 16.53 8.04 -4.36
C LEU A 111 16.73 6.54 -4.58
N GLU A 112 17.92 6.20 -5.02
CA GLU A 112 18.35 4.81 -5.10
C GLU A 112 18.74 4.31 -3.71
N ALA A 113 18.28 3.13 -3.33
CA ALA A 113 18.61 2.53 -2.04
C ALA A 113 20.05 1.98 -2.05
N ALA A 114 20.78 2.16 -0.96
CA ALA A 114 22.06 1.50 -0.77
C ALA A 114 21.87 -0.02 -0.69
N SER A 115 22.74 -0.77 -1.35
CA SER A 115 22.68 -2.24 -1.39
C SER A 115 23.04 -2.87 -0.04
N ASN A 116 23.86 -2.19 0.76
CA ASN A 116 24.30 -2.67 2.07
C ASN A 116 23.99 -1.63 3.15
N PRO A 117 23.70 -2.07 4.39
CA PRO A 117 23.60 -1.16 5.52
C PRO A 117 24.96 -0.50 5.81
N ALA A 118 24.94 0.70 6.36
CA ALA A 118 26.14 1.34 6.87
C ALA A 118 26.62 0.62 8.14
N SER A 119 27.94 0.52 8.31
CA SER A 119 28.56 -0.02 9.50
C SER A 119 28.95 1.09 10.49
N ASP A 120 29.30 0.71 11.71
CA ASP A 120 29.87 1.61 12.71
C ASP A 120 31.06 2.35 12.12
N GLY A 121 31.17 3.65 12.38
CA GLY A 121 32.21 4.54 11.84
C GLY A 121 31.92 5.08 10.42
N SER A 122 30.91 4.58 9.71
CA SER A 122 30.55 5.10 8.37
C SER A 122 30.07 6.55 8.47
N VAL A 123 30.41 7.36 7.46
CA VAL A 123 29.88 8.73 7.32
C VAL A 123 28.57 8.68 6.52
N LEU A 124 27.56 9.35 7.03
CA LEU A 124 26.28 9.55 6.34
C LEU A 124 25.99 11.05 6.20
N TRP A 125 25.33 11.40 5.12
CA TRP A 125 24.96 12.76 4.77
C TRP A 125 23.44 12.94 4.87
N LEU A 126 23.01 13.78 5.81
CA LEU A 126 21.62 14.21 5.90
C LEU A 126 21.30 15.18 4.76
N LEU A 127 20.31 14.87 3.96
CA LEU A 127 19.82 15.70 2.86
C LEU A 127 18.51 16.37 3.27
N PRO A 128 18.52 17.64 3.73
CA PRO A 128 17.30 18.33 4.16
C PRO A 128 16.44 18.75 2.97
N TYR A 129 15.15 18.93 3.22
CA TYR A 129 14.27 19.62 2.28
C TYR A 129 14.71 21.08 2.08
N ALA A 130 14.73 21.53 0.84
CA ALA A 130 15.07 22.92 0.51
C ALA A 130 14.23 23.38 -0.69
N ALA A 131 13.23 24.24 -0.41
CA ALA A 131 12.41 24.82 -1.47
C ALA A 131 13.23 25.79 -2.32
N LYS A 132 13.28 25.55 -3.64
CA LYS A 132 13.93 26.41 -4.65
C LYS A 132 15.39 26.78 -4.38
N LYS A 133 16.08 25.98 -3.55
CA LYS A 133 17.48 26.18 -3.16
C LYS A 133 18.27 24.87 -3.25
N VAL A 134 19.58 24.98 -3.32
CA VAL A 134 20.45 23.82 -3.11
C VAL A 134 20.53 23.57 -1.60
N PRO A 135 20.20 22.39 -1.11
CA PRO A 135 20.28 22.09 0.30
C PRO A 135 21.74 22.07 0.77
N THR A 136 21.96 22.44 2.02
CA THR A 136 23.22 22.23 2.70
C THR A 136 23.12 20.90 3.45
N CYS A 137 23.82 19.89 2.94
CA CYS A 137 23.90 18.59 3.61
C CYS A 137 24.72 18.69 4.89
N VAL A 138 24.33 17.92 5.90
CA VAL A 138 25.04 17.79 7.17
C VAL A 138 25.60 16.38 7.26
N SER A 139 26.90 16.22 7.52
CA SER A 139 27.49 14.91 7.73
C SER A 139 27.44 14.50 9.19
N GLY A 140 27.28 13.22 9.43
CA GLY A 140 27.41 12.58 10.73
C GLY A 140 28.03 11.20 10.62
N THR A 141 28.46 10.66 11.73
CA THR A 141 29.10 9.35 11.79
C THR A 141 28.18 8.36 12.48
N VAL A 142 28.03 7.17 11.93
CA VAL A 142 27.34 6.06 12.58
C VAL A 142 28.12 5.67 13.84
N ASP A 143 27.52 5.89 15.01
CA ASP A 143 28.05 5.45 16.28
C ASP A 143 27.78 3.96 16.51
N LYS A 144 26.53 3.54 16.19
CA LYS A 144 26.10 2.15 16.33
C LYS A 144 25.06 1.81 15.24
N ALA A 145 25.22 0.63 14.66
CA ALA A 145 24.29 0.01 13.74
C ALA A 145 23.75 -1.29 14.35
N GLU A 146 22.45 -1.34 14.66
CA GLU A 146 21.82 -2.49 15.31
C GLU A 146 20.78 -3.10 14.40
N LYS A 147 20.75 -4.43 14.30
CA LYS A 147 19.70 -5.13 13.55
C LYS A 147 18.36 -5.05 14.29
N VAL A 148 17.31 -4.72 13.55
CA VAL A 148 15.93 -4.65 14.04
C VAL A 148 15.00 -5.30 13.03
N SER A 149 13.95 -5.94 13.50
CA SER A 149 12.89 -6.53 12.65
C SER A 149 13.45 -7.30 11.43
N GLY A 150 14.17 -8.36 11.68
CA GLY A 150 14.85 -9.17 10.65
C GLY A 150 16.22 -8.60 10.27
N ASP A 151 16.40 -8.25 8.98
CA ASP A 151 17.68 -7.78 8.45
C ASP A 151 17.80 -6.25 8.34
N TYR A 152 16.80 -5.50 8.79
CA TYR A 152 16.85 -4.04 8.76
C TYR A 152 17.70 -3.50 9.90
N THR A 153 18.22 -2.29 9.72
CA THR A 153 19.14 -1.66 10.66
C THR A 153 18.54 -0.39 11.26
N TYR A 154 18.76 -0.21 12.56
CA TYR A 154 18.52 1.02 13.29
C TYR A 154 19.87 1.63 13.63
N TYR A 155 19.99 2.94 13.46
CA TYR A 155 21.26 3.65 13.60
C TYR A 155 21.20 4.65 14.74
N THR A 156 22.25 4.67 15.54
CA THR A 156 22.62 5.79 16.41
C THR A 156 23.70 6.59 15.71
N LEU A 157 23.52 7.90 15.60
CA LEU A 157 24.40 8.77 14.82
C LEU A 157 25.00 9.85 15.70
N LYS A 158 26.32 10.07 15.62
CA LYS A 158 26.97 11.29 16.09
C LYS A 158 26.71 12.41 15.10
N MET A 159 25.57 13.04 15.25
CA MET A 159 25.07 14.13 14.41
C MET A 159 24.19 15.02 15.27
N LYS A 160 24.11 16.28 14.92
CA LYS A 160 23.11 17.19 15.46
C LYS A 160 22.25 17.70 14.33
N SER A 161 21.02 17.16 14.21
CA SER A 161 20.05 17.63 13.25
C SER A 161 19.08 18.66 13.85
N MET A 162 18.28 19.29 13.01
CA MET A 162 17.17 20.14 13.44
C MET A 162 15.87 19.35 13.41
N LYS A 163 14.91 19.67 14.28
CA LYS A 163 13.55 19.07 14.24
C LYS A 163 12.90 19.16 12.86
N SER A 164 13.20 20.20 12.10
CA SER A 164 12.71 20.36 10.72
C SER A 164 13.25 19.33 9.75
N ASN A 165 14.25 18.54 10.14
CA ASN A 165 14.89 17.54 9.28
C ASN A 165 14.36 16.10 9.52
N VAL A 166 13.41 15.93 10.43
CA VAL A 166 12.77 14.63 10.66
C VAL A 166 12.22 14.07 9.34
N CYS A 167 12.43 12.77 9.12
CA CYS A 167 12.10 12.03 7.90
C CYS A 167 12.89 12.44 6.64
N CYS A 168 13.89 13.30 6.76
CA CYS A 168 14.85 13.51 5.67
C CYS A 168 15.76 12.28 5.51
N PRO A 169 16.19 12.00 4.26
CA PRO A 169 17.03 10.85 3.98
C PRO A 169 18.49 11.08 4.41
N LEU A 170 19.10 10.00 4.86
CA LEU A 170 20.53 9.88 5.12
C LEU A 170 21.17 9.06 3.99
N LEU A 171 22.14 9.64 3.30
CA LEU A 171 22.77 9.06 2.12
C LEU A 171 24.24 8.75 2.39
N ASN A 172 24.78 7.75 1.68
CA ASN A 172 26.19 7.46 1.63
C ASN A 172 26.93 8.43 0.68
N ASP A 173 28.25 8.29 0.55
CA ASP A 173 29.07 9.14 -0.31
C ASP A 173 28.70 9.04 -1.80
N GLU A 174 28.12 7.92 -2.23
CA GLU A 174 27.63 7.67 -3.61
C GLU A 174 26.27 8.32 -3.88
N GLY A 175 25.60 8.85 -2.84
CA GLY A 175 24.28 9.46 -2.94
C GLY A 175 23.12 8.45 -2.92
N GLN A 176 23.37 7.25 -2.42
CA GLN A 176 22.33 6.22 -2.21
C GLN A 176 21.75 6.37 -0.80
N VAL A 177 20.43 6.22 -0.67
CA VAL A 177 19.77 6.36 0.62
C VAL A 177 19.98 5.10 1.48
N VAL A 178 20.47 5.31 2.67
CA VAL A 178 20.72 4.27 3.69
C VAL A 178 19.59 4.25 4.72
N ALA A 179 19.23 5.43 5.23
CA ALA A 179 18.30 5.53 6.34
C ALA A 179 17.40 6.78 6.23
N MET A 180 16.36 6.80 7.04
CA MET A 180 15.47 7.92 7.28
C MET A 180 15.68 8.43 8.70
N LEU A 181 15.91 9.73 8.86
CA LEU A 181 16.12 10.36 10.17
C LEU A 181 14.84 10.25 11.01
N GLN A 182 14.97 9.81 12.24
CA GLN A 182 13.90 9.75 13.22
C GLN A 182 13.84 11.05 14.04
N GLN A 183 12.75 11.22 14.79
CA GLN A 183 12.68 12.35 15.72
C GLN A 183 13.73 12.20 16.82
N PRO A 184 14.53 13.25 17.11
CA PRO A 184 15.51 13.18 18.19
C PRO A 184 14.82 13.02 19.54
N ALA A 185 15.46 12.26 20.44
CA ALA A 185 14.94 12.02 21.78
C ALA A 185 14.95 13.31 22.65
N SER A 186 15.92 14.21 22.42
CA SER A 186 15.99 15.52 23.07
C SER A 186 16.59 16.58 22.13
N ASP A 187 16.29 17.86 22.41
CA ASP A 187 16.76 18.98 21.58
C ASP A 187 18.24 19.31 21.82
N ASN A 188 18.85 18.77 22.87
CA ASN A 188 20.20 19.11 23.34
C ASN A 188 21.27 18.05 23.05
N ASP A 189 20.87 16.89 22.52
CA ASP A 189 21.80 15.80 22.28
C ASP A 189 22.51 15.95 20.94
N SER A 190 23.79 15.62 20.90
CA SER A 190 24.57 15.49 19.66
C SER A 190 24.40 14.08 19.05
N ILE A 191 23.29 13.44 19.38
CA ILE A 191 22.95 12.07 18.97
C ILE A 191 21.59 12.11 18.28
N ASP A 192 21.56 11.63 17.06
CA ASP A 192 20.37 11.41 16.27
C ASP A 192 20.14 9.92 16.03
N TYR A 193 18.93 9.57 15.71
CA TYR A 193 18.50 8.21 15.41
C TYR A 193 17.97 8.13 13.99
N ALA A 194 18.18 6.98 13.37
CA ALA A 194 17.66 6.73 12.03
C ALA A 194 17.29 5.26 11.85
N VAL A 195 16.34 5.00 10.96
CA VAL A 195 15.93 3.65 10.61
C VAL A 195 16.19 3.38 9.14
N SER A 196 16.55 2.14 8.80
CA SER A 196 16.78 1.73 7.41
C SER A 196 15.66 2.20 6.49
N SER A 197 16.02 2.91 5.41
CA SER A 197 15.06 3.34 4.40
C SER A 197 14.41 2.16 3.67
N LEU A 198 15.13 1.03 3.54
CA LEU A 198 14.60 -0.21 2.98
C LEU A 198 13.48 -0.80 3.84
N PHE A 199 13.53 -0.62 5.18
CA PHE A 199 12.43 -1.05 6.03
C PHE A 199 11.13 -0.31 5.66
N ALA A 200 11.20 1.03 5.58
CA ALA A 200 10.04 1.83 5.17
C ALA A 200 9.58 1.50 3.74
N ALA A 201 10.50 1.35 2.79
CA ALA A 201 10.21 1.03 1.40
C ALA A 201 9.60 -0.37 1.21
N ASN A 202 9.94 -1.32 2.09
CA ASN A 202 9.45 -2.70 2.02
C ASN A 202 8.18 -2.96 2.83
N LEU A 203 7.60 -1.94 3.48
CA LEU A 203 6.28 -2.05 4.09
C LEU A 203 5.25 -2.52 3.05
N LYS A 204 4.38 -3.46 3.44
CA LYS A 204 3.38 -4.06 2.56
C LYS A 204 2.04 -4.14 3.27
N LEU A 205 0.98 -4.04 2.47
CA LEU A 205 -0.36 -4.40 2.91
C LEU A 205 -0.57 -5.91 2.74
N SER A 206 -1.30 -6.51 3.66
CA SER A 206 -1.82 -7.88 3.54
C SER A 206 -3.33 -7.84 3.29
N GLY A 207 -3.92 -9.00 3.00
CA GLY A 207 -5.36 -9.13 2.83
C GLY A 207 -6.18 -8.70 4.06
N LEU A 208 -5.58 -8.79 5.24
CA LEU A 208 -6.22 -8.41 6.50
C LEU A 208 -5.89 -6.98 6.95
N SER A 209 -5.02 -6.26 6.23
CA SER A 209 -4.61 -4.88 6.57
C SER A 209 -5.79 -3.90 6.65
N ILE A 210 -6.89 -4.19 5.97
CA ILE A 210 -8.13 -3.41 6.07
C ILE A 210 -8.70 -3.39 7.49
N ASN A 211 -8.38 -4.39 8.32
CA ASN A 211 -8.77 -4.49 9.72
C ASN A 211 -7.74 -3.94 10.71
N ASP A 212 -6.54 -3.59 10.24
CA ASP A 212 -5.45 -3.11 11.08
C ASP A 212 -5.85 -1.78 11.78
N PRO A 213 -5.84 -1.72 13.13
CA PRO A 213 -6.18 -0.51 13.88
C PRO A 213 -5.27 0.68 13.53
N ILE A 214 -3.99 0.43 13.22
CA ILE A 214 -3.03 1.47 12.84
C ILE A 214 -3.49 2.11 11.53
N LEU A 215 -3.75 1.30 10.50
CA LEU A 215 -4.23 1.78 9.21
C LEU A 215 -5.63 2.40 9.27
N LYS A 216 -6.49 1.92 10.18
CA LYS A 216 -7.82 2.52 10.44
C LYS A 216 -7.74 3.90 11.09
N SER A 217 -6.62 4.25 11.73
CA SER A 217 -6.44 5.57 12.35
C SER A 217 -6.29 6.70 11.34
N THR A 218 -6.04 6.42 10.06
CA THR A 218 -6.10 7.40 8.97
C THR A 218 -7.27 7.12 8.04
N LYS A 219 -7.92 8.20 7.54
CA LYS A 219 -8.98 8.13 6.53
C LYS A 219 -8.44 8.21 5.09
N ILE A 220 -7.15 8.46 4.92
CA ILE A 220 -6.53 8.39 3.60
C ILE A 220 -6.68 6.96 3.07
N LYS A 221 -7.10 6.86 1.80
CA LYS A 221 -7.31 5.59 1.10
C LYS A 221 -6.09 4.66 1.26
N LYS A 222 -6.34 3.37 1.48
CA LYS A 222 -5.30 2.34 1.44
C LYS A 222 -5.21 1.78 0.04
N ASP A 223 -4.01 1.47 -0.40
CA ASP A 223 -3.79 0.75 -1.65
C ASP A 223 -4.22 -0.74 -1.50
N LEU A 224 -4.35 -1.44 -2.59
CA LEU A 224 -4.49 -2.89 -2.57
C LEU A 224 -3.10 -3.56 -2.41
N PRO A 225 -3.04 -4.72 -1.75
CA PRO A 225 -1.84 -5.55 -1.77
C PRO A 225 -1.35 -5.79 -3.21
N ASP A 226 -0.03 -5.92 -3.39
CA ASP A 226 0.57 -6.22 -4.70
C ASP A 226 0.41 -7.69 -5.09
N ASP A 227 0.34 -8.57 -4.09
CA ASP A 227 0.03 -9.99 -4.29
C ASP A 227 -1.45 -10.19 -4.55
N LEU A 228 -1.78 -10.90 -5.65
CA LEU A 228 -3.16 -11.13 -6.07
C LEU A 228 -3.99 -11.85 -5.00
N ASN A 229 -3.45 -12.88 -4.35
CA ASN A 229 -4.19 -13.66 -3.36
C ASN A 229 -4.51 -12.79 -2.12
N GLN A 230 -3.58 -11.93 -1.72
CA GLN A 230 -3.80 -10.97 -0.64
C GLN A 230 -4.82 -9.90 -1.03
N ALA A 231 -4.80 -9.43 -2.28
CA ALA A 231 -5.79 -8.49 -2.79
C ALA A 231 -7.19 -9.12 -2.88
N VAL A 232 -7.30 -10.37 -3.30
CA VAL A 232 -8.54 -11.15 -3.30
C VAL A 232 -9.06 -11.31 -1.87
N LEU A 233 -8.21 -11.64 -0.91
CA LEU A 233 -8.60 -11.69 0.50
C LEU A 233 -9.14 -10.35 1.00
N THR A 234 -8.49 -9.22 0.63
CA THR A 234 -9.00 -7.88 0.94
C THR A 234 -10.41 -7.68 0.37
N LEU A 235 -10.63 -8.07 -0.89
CA LEU A 235 -11.91 -7.94 -1.58
C LEU A 235 -13.04 -8.70 -0.86
N TYR A 236 -12.76 -9.91 -0.35
CA TYR A 236 -13.73 -10.73 0.38
C TYR A 236 -14.02 -10.22 1.80
N VAL A 237 -13.03 -9.64 2.48
CA VAL A 237 -13.19 -9.11 3.84
C VAL A 237 -13.84 -7.72 3.84
N ALA A 238 -13.60 -6.93 2.81
CA ALA A 238 -14.03 -5.54 2.69
C ALA A 238 -15.52 -5.27 2.96
N PRO A 239 -16.49 -6.09 2.50
CA PRO A 239 -17.91 -5.84 2.75
C PRO A 239 -18.32 -5.81 4.22
N SER A 240 -17.51 -6.41 5.11
CA SER A 240 -17.76 -6.39 6.57
C SER A 240 -17.19 -5.15 7.26
N VAL A 241 -16.39 -4.34 6.55
CA VAL A 241 -15.58 -3.25 7.13
C VAL A 241 -15.87 -1.90 6.48
N LEU A 242 -16.11 -1.90 5.17
CA LEU A 242 -16.33 -0.70 4.35
C LEU A 242 -17.83 -0.44 4.15
N ASP A 243 -18.18 0.82 4.01
CA ASP A 243 -19.50 1.17 3.48
C ASP A 243 -19.61 0.86 1.97
N SER A 244 -20.81 1.00 1.43
CA SER A 244 -21.10 0.64 0.03
C SER A 244 -20.27 1.48 -0.96
N THR A 245 -20.02 2.74 -0.67
CA THR A 245 -19.29 3.66 -1.54
C THR A 245 -17.80 3.31 -1.57
N ASP A 246 -17.20 3.12 -0.40
CA ASP A 246 -15.80 2.74 -0.27
C ASP A 246 -15.54 1.34 -0.86
N TYR A 247 -16.50 0.41 -0.68
CA TYR A 247 -16.39 -0.92 -1.29
C TYR A 247 -16.47 -0.86 -2.81
N GLU A 248 -17.32 0.00 -3.38
CA GLU A 248 -17.36 0.19 -4.83
C GLU A 248 -16.07 0.74 -5.40
N VAL A 249 -15.45 1.70 -4.71
CA VAL A 249 -14.12 2.23 -5.06
C VAL A 249 -13.07 1.11 -5.02
N LEU A 250 -13.07 0.28 -3.96
CA LEU A 250 -12.14 -0.84 -3.82
C LEU A 250 -12.27 -1.86 -4.97
N MET A 251 -13.50 -2.22 -5.36
CA MET A 251 -13.74 -3.13 -6.48
C MET A 251 -13.20 -2.56 -7.81
N ASN A 252 -13.39 -1.26 -8.04
CA ASN A 252 -12.86 -0.59 -9.24
C ASN A 252 -11.32 -0.58 -9.25
N ASP A 253 -10.69 -0.31 -8.10
CA ASP A 253 -9.25 -0.37 -7.95
C ASP A 253 -8.71 -1.78 -8.19
N PHE A 254 -9.43 -2.80 -7.69
CA PHE A 254 -9.06 -4.20 -7.90
C PHE A 254 -9.04 -4.56 -9.39
N ILE A 255 -10.10 -4.24 -10.12
CA ILE A 255 -10.19 -4.48 -11.56
C ILE A 255 -9.10 -3.71 -12.32
N THR A 256 -8.80 -2.49 -11.89
CA THR A 256 -7.74 -1.67 -12.50
C THR A 256 -6.36 -2.28 -12.28
N LYS A 257 -6.10 -2.80 -11.07
CA LYS A 257 -4.80 -3.39 -10.71
C LYS A 257 -4.64 -4.81 -11.26
N PHE A 258 -5.72 -5.58 -11.30
CA PHE A 258 -5.74 -6.99 -11.70
C PHE A 258 -6.83 -7.27 -12.78
N PRO A 259 -6.70 -6.72 -13.98
CA PRO A 259 -7.76 -6.77 -15.00
C PRO A 259 -8.03 -8.19 -15.54
N GLN A 260 -7.12 -9.14 -15.31
CA GLN A 260 -7.28 -10.53 -15.73
C GLN A 260 -7.79 -11.44 -14.60
N ALA A 261 -7.97 -10.92 -13.37
CA ALA A 261 -8.51 -11.68 -12.26
C ALA A 261 -10.04 -11.66 -12.27
N PRO A 262 -10.73 -12.81 -12.29
CA PRO A 262 -12.20 -12.88 -12.33
C PRO A 262 -12.86 -12.36 -11.05
N ASP A 263 -12.15 -12.37 -9.92
CA ASP A 263 -12.67 -12.04 -8.60
C ASP A 263 -13.26 -10.64 -8.51
N GLY A 264 -12.60 -9.64 -9.11
CA GLY A 264 -13.08 -8.26 -9.13
C GLY A 264 -14.40 -8.11 -9.88
N TYR A 265 -14.52 -8.78 -11.03
CA TYR A 265 -15.77 -8.77 -11.83
C TYR A 265 -16.87 -9.56 -11.13
N THR A 266 -16.53 -10.68 -10.47
CA THR A 266 -17.47 -11.46 -9.67
C THR A 266 -18.03 -10.64 -8.51
N ALA A 267 -17.17 -9.92 -7.78
CA ALA A 267 -17.58 -9.03 -6.69
C ALA A 267 -18.50 -7.92 -7.20
N LYS A 268 -18.19 -7.30 -8.35
CA LYS A 268 -19.03 -6.29 -8.99
C LYS A 268 -20.39 -6.86 -9.44
N ALA A 269 -20.41 -8.08 -9.98
CA ALA A 269 -21.65 -8.75 -10.36
C ALA A 269 -22.54 -9.00 -9.13
N GLN A 270 -21.99 -9.51 -8.04
CA GLN A 270 -22.72 -9.73 -6.78
C GLN A 270 -23.24 -8.41 -6.19
N TRP A 271 -22.42 -7.36 -6.22
CA TRP A 271 -22.80 -6.03 -5.75
C TRP A 271 -23.94 -5.45 -6.62
N ALA A 272 -23.87 -5.59 -7.96
CA ALA A 272 -24.90 -5.16 -8.88
C ALA A 272 -26.24 -5.89 -8.66
N VAL A 273 -26.20 -7.21 -8.38
CA VAL A 273 -27.41 -7.98 -8.03
C VAL A 273 -28.05 -7.47 -6.75
N ARG A 274 -27.26 -7.14 -5.71
CA ARG A 274 -27.77 -6.56 -4.48
C ARG A 274 -28.51 -5.24 -4.72
N ASN A 275 -28.03 -4.45 -5.68
CA ASN A 275 -28.60 -3.15 -6.03
C ASN A 275 -29.63 -3.19 -7.17
N ASN A 276 -30.13 -4.38 -7.55
CA ASN A 276 -31.09 -4.61 -8.64
C ASN A 276 -30.60 -4.13 -10.03
N GLN A 277 -29.29 -4.07 -10.23
CA GLN A 277 -28.63 -3.66 -11.48
C GLN A 277 -28.29 -4.88 -12.33
N PHE A 278 -29.30 -5.69 -12.70
CA PHE A 278 -29.09 -7.01 -13.31
C PHE A 278 -28.37 -6.96 -14.65
N ALA A 279 -28.62 -5.95 -15.48
CA ALA A 279 -27.92 -5.78 -16.75
C ALA A 279 -26.40 -5.53 -16.55
N GLN A 280 -26.03 -4.83 -15.48
CA GLN A 280 -24.62 -4.64 -15.14
C GLN A 280 -24.02 -5.95 -14.59
N ALA A 281 -24.77 -6.66 -13.75
CA ALA A 281 -24.34 -7.96 -13.22
C ALA A 281 -24.08 -8.95 -14.35
N ASP A 282 -24.98 -9.01 -15.34
CA ASP A 282 -24.85 -9.82 -16.54
C ASP A 282 -23.59 -9.49 -17.34
N SER A 283 -23.35 -8.20 -17.58
CA SER A 283 -22.13 -7.71 -18.23
C SER A 283 -20.86 -8.12 -17.49
N TYR A 284 -20.85 -8.01 -16.14
CA TYR A 284 -19.69 -8.43 -15.34
C TYR A 284 -19.49 -9.93 -15.37
N MET A 285 -20.54 -10.75 -15.35
CA MET A 285 -20.42 -12.19 -15.50
C MET A 285 -19.90 -12.58 -16.89
N GLY A 286 -20.26 -11.84 -17.94
CA GLY A 286 -19.64 -11.96 -19.26
C GLY A 286 -18.12 -11.72 -19.23
N GLN A 287 -17.63 -10.76 -18.42
CA GLN A 287 -16.21 -10.55 -18.23
C GLN A 287 -15.57 -11.69 -17.42
N VAL A 288 -16.24 -12.20 -16.37
CA VAL A 288 -15.77 -13.38 -15.62
C VAL A 288 -15.55 -14.56 -16.55
N LEU A 289 -16.54 -14.87 -17.40
CA LEU A 289 -16.44 -15.95 -18.40
C LEU A 289 -15.30 -15.74 -19.39
N LYS A 290 -14.98 -14.49 -19.72
CA LYS A 290 -13.91 -14.15 -20.65
C LYS A 290 -12.52 -14.35 -20.03
N VAL A 291 -12.30 -13.83 -18.81
CA VAL A 291 -10.98 -13.77 -18.19
C VAL A 291 -10.63 -14.98 -17.33
N SER A 292 -11.62 -15.73 -16.84
CA SER A 292 -11.37 -16.91 -15.99
C SER A 292 -10.81 -18.07 -16.78
N ASP A 293 -9.73 -18.68 -16.30
CA ASP A 293 -9.22 -19.95 -16.81
C ASP A 293 -10.07 -21.13 -16.32
N LYS A 294 -10.77 -20.98 -15.19
CA LYS A 294 -11.68 -21.97 -14.61
C LYS A 294 -13.10 -21.72 -15.09
N LYS A 295 -13.41 -22.25 -16.27
CA LYS A 295 -14.71 -22.03 -16.90
C LYS A 295 -15.88 -22.65 -16.12
N ASP A 296 -15.66 -23.77 -15.48
CA ASP A 296 -16.63 -24.45 -14.61
C ASP A 296 -17.03 -23.56 -13.42
N GLU A 297 -16.06 -22.98 -12.68
CA GLU A 297 -16.33 -22.08 -11.56
C GLU A 297 -17.02 -20.79 -12.02
N ALA A 298 -16.66 -20.26 -13.21
CA ALA A 298 -17.24 -19.06 -13.78
C ALA A 298 -18.72 -19.29 -14.14
N HIS A 299 -19.06 -20.37 -14.85
CA HIS A 299 -20.42 -20.76 -15.19
C HIS A 299 -21.26 -21.07 -13.94
N PHE A 300 -20.69 -21.76 -12.97
CA PHE A 300 -21.36 -22.04 -11.70
C PHE A 300 -21.72 -20.77 -10.92
N SER A 301 -20.78 -19.81 -10.85
CA SER A 301 -21.00 -18.53 -10.19
C SER A 301 -22.10 -17.74 -10.91
N TYR A 302 -22.15 -17.81 -12.21
CA TYR A 302 -23.17 -17.17 -13.01
C TYR A 302 -24.55 -17.80 -12.78
N ALA A 303 -24.64 -19.14 -12.85
CA ALA A 303 -25.87 -19.88 -12.54
C ALA A 303 -26.44 -19.51 -11.17
N LYS A 304 -25.55 -19.42 -10.15
CA LYS A 304 -25.94 -19.03 -8.78
C LYS A 304 -26.52 -17.61 -8.72
N LEU A 305 -25.93 -16.65 -9.41
CA LEU A 305 -26.44 -15.27 -9.42
C LEU A 305 -27.80 -15.16 -10.08
N ILE A 306 -28.00 -15.84 -11.22
CA ILE A 306 -29.32 -15.90 -11.89
C ILE A 306 -30.34 -16.56 -10.96
N PHE A 307 -29.99 -17.71 -10.37
CA PHE A 307 -30.87 -18.42 -9.44
C PHE A 307 -31.26 -17.55 -8.23
N GLN A 308 -30.30 -16.87 -7.62
CA GLN A 308 -30.58 -15.97 -6.50
C GLN A 308 -31.54 -14.83 -6.90
N LYS A 309 -31.36 -14.24 -8.08
CA LYS A 309 -32.27 -13.21 -8.60
C LYS A 309 -33.69 -13.77 -8.79
N GLU A 310 -33.81 -14.93 -9.41
CA GLU A 310 -35.12 -15.53 -9.71
C GLU A 310 -35.90 -15.93 -8.44
N VAL A 311 -35.15 -16.37 -7.38
CA VAL A 311 -35.78 -16.75 -6.11
C VAL A 311 -36.12 -15.54 -5.24
N TYR A 312 -35.20 -14.62 -5.09
CA TYR A 312 -35.30 -13.56 -4.05
C TYR A 312 -35.69 -12.18 -4.60
N LYS A 313 -35.64 -11.99 -5.91
CA LYS A 313 -35.94 -10.71 -6.61
C LYS A 313 -36.77 -10.93 -7.89
N SER A 314 -37.66 -11.89 -7.85
CA SER A 314 -38.54 -12.23 -8.99
C SER A 314 -39.51 -11.11 -9.40
N ASP A 315 -39.79 -10.18 -8.47
CA ASP A 315 -40.61 -8.98 -8.71
C ASP A 315 -39.91 -7.93 -9.59
N VAL A 316 -38.58 -8.00 -9.71
CA VAL A 316 -37.80 -7.09 -10.56
C VAL A 316 -37.50 -7.77 -11.89
N ALA A 317 -38.13 -7.29 -12.96
CA ALA A 317 -38.02 -7.90 -14.28
C ALA A 317 -36.61 -7.71 -14.89
N TYR A 318 -36.02 -8.81 -15.32
CA TYR A 318 -34.83 -8.84 -16.20
C TYR A 318 -34.92 -10.08 -17.08
N THR A 319 -35.48 -9.95 -18.25
CA THR A 319 -35.85 -11.05 -19.14
C THR A 319 -34.68 -11.96 -19.61
N PRO A 320 -33.41 -11.49 -19.72
CA PRO A 320 -32.30 -12.37 -20.04
C PRO A 320 -32.00 -13.43 -18.95
N TRP A 321 -32.38 -13.17 -17.69
CA TRP A 321 -32.19 -14.09 -16.59
C TRP A 321 -33.47 -14.82 -16.25
N THR A 322 -33.43 -16.12 -16.42
CA THR A 322 -34.54 -17.05 -16.13
C THR A 322 -33.99 -18.27 -15.42
N PHE A 323 -34.83 -19.06 -14.78
CA PHE A 323 -34.44 -20.37 -14.24
C PHE A 323 -33.83 -21.28 -15.32
N ASP A 324 -34.35 -21.25 -16.56
CA ASP A 324 -33.78 -22.07 -17.63
C ASP A 324 -32.38 -21.58 -18.02
N LYS A 325 -32.13 -20.28 -18.03
CA LYS A 325 -30.78 -19.76 -18.22
C LYS A 325 -29.82 -20.16 -17.08
N ALA A 326 -30.31 -20.20 -15.85
CA ALA A 326 -29.50 -20.68 -14.71
C ALA A 326 -29.14 -22.18 -14.86
N VAL A 327 -30.08 -23.00 -15.42
CA VAL A 327 -29.80 -24.40 -15.72
C VAL A 327 -28.76 -24.54 -16.83
N GLU A 328 -28.87 -23.76 -17.91
CA GLU A 328 -27.88 -23.76 -19.01
C GLU A 328 -26.46 -23.49 -18.47
N GLU A 329 -26.34 -22.49 -17.59
CA GLU A 329 -25.05 -22.17 -16.98
C GLU A 329 -24.55 -23.28 -16.03
N ALA A 330 -25.46 -23.90 -15.26
CA ALA A 330 -25.10 -25.05 -14.40
C ALA A 330 -24.65 -26.27 -15.22
N ASP A 331 -25.31 -26.52 -16.35
CA ASP A 331 -24.93 -27.57 -17.29
C ASP A 331 -23.58 -27.29 -17.96
N ALA A 332 -23.31 -26.03 -18.33
CA ALA A 332 -22.00 -25.62 -18.84
C ALA A 332 -20.89 -25.81 -17.82
N ALA A 333 -21.16 -25.51 -16.54
CA ALA A 333 -20.22 -25.77 -15.45
C ALA A 333 -19.91 -27.28 -15.33
N TYR A 334 -20.95 -28.10 -15.31
CA TYR A 334 -20.81 -29.56 -15.20
C TYR A 334 -20.12 -30.19 -16.41
N ALA A 335 -20.39 -29.70 -17.61
CA ALA A 335 -19.72 -30.14 -18.82
C ALA A 335 -18.22 -29.82 -18.84
N ALA A 336 -17.83 -28.68 -18.26
CA ALA A 336 -16.43 -28.29 -18.15
C ALA A 336 -15.69 -29.09 -17.07
N ASN A 337 -16.36 -29.42 -15.95
CA ASN A 337 -15.81 -30.20 -14.86
C ASN A 337 -16.99 -30.85 -14.07
N PRO A 338 -17.16 -32.20 -14.10
CA PRO A 338 -18.34 -32.86 -13.55
C PRO A 338 -18.30 -32.97 -12.01
N LEU A 339 -18.43 -31.83 -11.35
CA LEU A 339 -18.51 -31.77 -9.88
C LEU A 339 -19.95 -31.92 -9.38
N PRO A 340 -20.19 -32.69 -8.31
CA PRO A 340 -21.53 -32.89 -7.71
C PRO A 340 -22.24 -31.59 -7.37
N ALA A 341 -21.52 -30.57 -6.93
CA ALA A 341 -22.08 -29.26 -6.57
C ALA A 341 -22.81 -28.55 -7.73
N TYR A 342 -22.38 -28.76 -8.97
CA TYR A 342 -23.02 -28.18 -10.15
C TYR A 342 -24.34 -28.88 -10.46
N HIS A 343 -24.37 -30.20 -10.30
CA HIS A 343 -25.59 -31.00 -10.43
C HIS A 343 -26.59 -30.71 -9.30
N GLU A 344 -26.08 -30.48 -8.08
CA GLU A 344 -26.92 -30.07 -6.94
C GLU A 344 -27.60 -28.73 -7.21
N LEU A 345 -26.87 -27.74 -7.71
CA LEU A 345 -27.46 -26.44 -8.08
C LEU A 345 -28.57 -26.61 -9.12
N LYS A 346 -28.37 -27.46 -10.14
CA LYS A 346 -29.38 -27.78 -11.14
C LYS A 346 -30.63 -28.38 -10.48
N ALA A 347 -30.48 -29.30 -9.53
CA ALA A 347 -31.59 -29.89 -8.78
C ALA A 347 -32.34 -28.84 -7.97
N GLN A 348 -31.64 -27.93 -7.30
CA GLN A 348 -32.24 -26.79 -6.57
C GLN A 348 -33.04 -25.86 -7.51
N ILE A 349 -32.51 -25.56 -8.70
CA ILE A 349 -33.21 -24.73 -9.70
C ILE A 349 -34.49 -25.44 -10.19
N ARG A 350 -34.43 -26.75 -10.51
CA ARG A 350 -35.60 -27.54 -10.93
C ARG A 350 -36.66 -27.60 -9.83
N TYR A 351 -36.24 -27.75 -8.56
CA TYR A 351 -37.17 -27.67 -7.44
C TYR A 351 -37.84 -26.30 -7.34
N ALA A 352 -37.12 -25.20 -7.49
CA ALA A 352 -37.69 -23.84 -7.48
C ALA A 352 -38.66 -23.60 -8.64
N GLN A 353 -38.43 -24.23 -9.80
CA GLN A 353 -39.37 -24.26 -10.92
C GLN A 353 -40.63 -25.14 -10.69
N LYS A 354 -40.74 -25.83 -9.54
CA LYS A 354 -41.77 -26.82 -9.22
C LYS A 354 -41.71 -28.07 -10.12
N ARG A 355 -40.56 -28.33 -10.75
CA ARG A 355 -40.29 -29.52 -11.58
C ARG A 355 -39.78 -30.64 -10.68
N TYR A 356 -40.63 -31.11 -9.74
CA TYR A 356 -40.22 -31.94 -8.62
C TYR A 356 -39.74 -33.34 -9.08
N ALA A 357 -40.27 -33.89 -10.15
CA ALA A 357 -39.80 -35.17 -10.69
C ALA A 357 -38.35 -35.09 -11.13
N GLU A 358 -38.00 -34.08 -11.93
CA GLU A 358 -36.61 -33.85 -12.39
C GLU A 358 -35.67 -33.54 -11.24
N ALA A 359 -36.11 -32.74 -10.27
CA ALA A 359 -35.30 -32.45 -9.08
C ALA A 359 -35.01 -33.77 -8.30
N PHE A 360 -36.01 -34.61 -8.14
CA PHE A 360 -35.88 -35.89 -7.46
C PHE A 360 -34.88 -36.84 -8.16
N GLU A 361 -34.95 -36.92 -9.49
CA GLU A 361 -34.00 -37.71 -10.28
C GLU A 361 -32.57 -37.23 -10.06
N LEU A 362 -32.32 -35.92 -10.16
CA LEU A 362 -30.99 -35.35 -9.95
C LEU A 362 -30.47 -35.59 -8.53
N TYR A 363 -31.32 -35.41 -7.50
CA TYR A 363 -30.92 -35.70 -6.11
C TYR A 363 -30.68 -37.21 -5.90
N SER A 364 -31.43 -38.08 -6.58
CA SER A 364 -31.22 -39.53 -6.49
C SER A 364 -29.89 -39.93 -7.11
N GLU A 365 -29.51 -39.35 -8.23
CA GLU A 365 -28.20 -39.56 -8.86
C GLU A 365 -27.08 -39.09 -7.92
N LEU A 366 -27.20 -37.92 -7.28
CA LEU A 366 -26.23 -37.41 -6.31
C LEU A 366 -26.07 -38.32 -5.10
N SER A 367 -27.17 -38.93 -4.62
CA SER A 367 -27.11 -39.87 -3.46
C SER A 367 -26.33 -41.14 -3.72
N THR A 368 -26.21 -41.54 -4.99
CA THR A 368 -25.48 -42.75 -5.41
C THR A 368 -24.03 -42.43 -5.83
N THR A 369 -23.70 -41.20 -5.99
CA THR A 369 -22.33 -40.76 -6.36
C THR A 369 -21.48 -40.66 -5.09
N PRO A 370 -20.34 -41.36 -4.99
CA PRO A 370 -19.42 -41.17 -3.86
C PRO A 370 -19.03 -39.68 -3.80
N MET A 371 -19.27 -39.01 -2.65
CA MET A 371 -18.73 -37.69 -2.45
C MET A 371 -17.21 -37.80 -2.60
N ARG A 372 -16.65 -37.26 -3.68
CA ARG A 372 -15.24 -36.92 -3.72
C ARG A 372 -15.03 -35.83 -2.67
N SER A 373 -14.41 -36.23 -1.55
CA SER A 373 -13.84 -35.24 -0.64
C SER A 373 -12.92 -34.33 -1.47
N ALA A 374 -13.12 -33.05 -1.42
CA ALA A 374 -12.14 -32.09 -1.93
C ALA A 374 -10.92 -32.26 -1.00
N ASP A 375 -9.89 -32.96 -1.43
CA ASP A 375 -8.55 -32.95 -0.88
C ASP A 375 -7.81 -31.71 -1.37
#